data_8fea88848d8145c5f772e6b70025391c
#
_entry.id   8fea88848d8145c5f772e6b70025391c
#
_cell.length_a   1.000
_cell.length_b   1.000
_cell.length_c   1.000
_cell.angle_alpha   90.00
_cell.angle_beta   90.00
_cell.angle_gamma   90.00
#
_symmetry.space_group_name_H-M   'P 1'
#
loop_
_entity.id
_entity.type
_entity.pdbx_description
1 polymer ?
#
loop_
_entity_poly.entity_id
_entity_poly.type
_entity_poly.pdbx_seq_one_letter_code
_entity_poly.pdbx_strand_id
1 'polypeptide(L)'
;AIMCGESYATSAEMASYLGPFPDYERNSEDMLRVMRNHRRAAYNAPAEEYEGITVLPMGIDSKKCPKDLLEAARSCWDRAVMEGEEHGFRNAQTTVIAPTGTIGLVMGADTTGIEPQFSMVQYKQLAGGGSLRIINQGLPSALSRLGYSKSEAKGIEEYVVGTGRLSP
;
A
#
# COMPACT_ATOMS: atom_id res chain seq x y z
N ALA A 1 -2.72 -5.30 3.39
CA ALA A 1 -3.87 -6.18 3.63
C ALA A 1 -4.83 -5.54 4.64
N ILE A 2 -4.39 -5.25 5.89
CA ILE A 2 -5.26 -4.77 6.98
C ILE A 2 -6.03 -3.50 6.60
N MET A 3 -5.36 -2.43 6.22
CA MET A 3 -6.01 -1.16 5.88
C MET A 3 -7.09 -1.33 4.79
N CYS A 4 -6.80 -2.12 3.76
CA CYS A 4 -7.76 -2.38 2.69
C CYS A 4 -8.94 -3.24 3.17
N GLY A 5 -8.66 -4.31 3.94
CA GLY A 5 -9.70 -5.17 4.51
C GLY A 5 -10.65 -4.42 5.46
N GLU A 6 -10.08 -3.60 6.37
CA GLU A 6 -10.88 -2.75 7.25
C GLU A 6 -11.74 -1.74 6.48
N SER A 7 -11.18 -1.13 5.43
CA SER A 7 -11.93 -0.19 4.60
C SER A 7 -13.13 -0.85 3.91
N TYR A 8 -12.98 -2.07 3.41
CA TYR A 8 -14.09 -2.81 2.81
C TYR A 8 -15.08 -3.33 3.83
N ALA A 9 -14.62 -3.81 4.99
CA ALA A 9 -15.51 -4.19 6.09
C ALA A 9 -16.37 -3.01 6.56
N THR A 10 -15.75 -1.84 6.76
CA THR A 10 -16.48 -0.61 7.09
C THR A 10 -17.44 -0.18 5.96
N SER A 11 -17.04 -0.35 4.69
CA SER A 11 -17.92 -0.06 3.56
C SER A 11 -19.15 -0.97 3.52
N ALA A 12 -19.01 -2.23 3.91
CA ALA A 12 -20.14 -3.16 4.04
C ALA A 12 -21.02 -2.81 5.24
N GLU A 13 -20.44 -2.49 6.39
CA GLU A 13 -21.17 -1.97 7.55
C GLU A 13 -21.97 -0.71 7.21
N MET A 14 -21.37 0.25 6.49
CA MET A 14 -22.10 1.43 6.01
C MET A 14 -23.24 1.07 5.07
N ALA A 15 -23.09 0.04 4.24
CA ALA A 15 -24.13 -0.40 3.33
C ALA A 15 -25.36 -0.95 4.07
N SER A 16 -25.19 -1.55 5.26
CA SER A 16 -26.31 -2.04 6.08
C SER A 16 -27.30 -0.93 6.50
N TYR A 17 -26.81 0.31 6.62
CA TYR A 17 -27.64 1.49 7.01
C TYR A 17 -28.04 2.36 5.83
N LEU A 18 -27.15 2.51 4.84
CA LEU A 18 -27.30 3.48 3.74
C LEU A 18 -27.62 2.83 2.39
N GLY A 19 -27.62 1.50 2.36
CA GLY A 19 -27.68 0.72 1.12
C GLY A 19 -26.33 0.69 0.38
N PRO A 20 -26.15 -0.27 -0.52
CA PRO A 20 -24.94 -0.38 -1.33
C PRO A 20 -24.79 0.76 -2.34
N PHE A 21 -23.66 0.81 -3.05
CA PHE A 21 -23.44 1.79 -4.11
C PHE A 21 -24.39 1.56 -5.29
N PRO A 22 -24.71 2.60 -6.09
CA PRO A 22 -25.52 2.45 -7.30
C PRO A 22 -24.98 1.35 -8.22
N ASP A 23 -25.88 0.57 -8.83
CA ASP A 23 -25.55 -0.58 -9.70
C ASP A 23 -24.83 -1.75 -9.00
N TYR A 24 -24.80 -1.81 -7.66
CA TYR A 24 -24.20 -2.93 -6.94
C TYR A 24 -24.79 -4.28 -7.36
N GLU A 25 -26.12 -4.38 -7.49
CA GLU A 25 -26.80 -5.64 -7.87
C GLU A 25 -26.23 -6.25 -9.15
N ARG A 26 -25.94 -5.41 -10.15
CA ARG A 26 -25.35 -5.87 -11.43
C ARG A 26 -23.91 -6.35 -11.29
N ASN A 27 -23.21 -5.89 -10.28
CA ASN A 27 -21.77 -6.10 -10.08
C ASN A 27 -21.45 -6.91 -8.82
N SER A 28 -22.48 -7.39 -8.09
CA SER A 28 -22.32 -8.01 -6.77
C SER A 28 -21.42 -9.23 -6.80
N GLU A 29 -21.62 -10.13 -7.77
CA GLU A 29 -20.83 -11.36 -7.87
C GLU A 29 -19.35 -11.05 -8.20
N ASP A 30 -19.09 -10.12 -9.11
CA ASP A 30 -17.74 -9.69 -9.45
C ASP A 30 -17.05 -9.00 -8.27
N MET A 31 -17.79 -8.17 -7.53
CA MET A 31 -17.28 -7.51 -6.33
C MET A 31 -16.95 -8.52 -5.23
N LEU A 32 -17.85 -9.42 -4.93
CA LEU A 32 -17.65 -10.48 -3.93
C LEU A 32 -16.50 -11.42 -4.31
N ARG A 33 -16.39 -11.77 -5.59
CA ARG A 33 -15.26 -12.56 -6.10
C ARG A 33 -13.92 -11.88 -5.80
N VAL A 34 -13.82 -10.56 -6.00
CA VAL A 34 -12.62 -9.79 -5.66
C VAL A 34 -12.34 -9.86 -4.16
N MET A 35 -13.35 -9.67 -3.31
CA MET A 35 -13.20 -9.74 -1.84
C MET A 35 -12.77 -11.14 -1.38
N ARG A 36 -13.39 -12.18 -1.92
CA ARG A 36 -13.02 -13.58 -1.64
C ARG A 36 -11.56 -13.87 -2.04
N ASN A 37 -11.10 -13.35 -3.18
CA ASN A 37 -9.71 -13.50 -3.60
C ASN A 37 -8.73 -12.76 -2.70
N HIS A 38 -9.06 -11.58 -2.22
CA HIS A 38 -8.26 -10.89 -1.20
C HIS A 38 -8.19 -11.67 0.13
N ARG A 39 -9.31 -12.22 0.56
CA ARG A 39 -9.37 -13.11 1.73
C ARG A 39 -8.45 -14.32 1.56
N ARG A 40 -8.49 -14.99 0.40
CA ARG A 40 -7.60 -16.12 0.09
C ARG A 40 -6.13 -15.73 0.16
N ALA A 41 -5.77 -14.56 -0.35
CA ALA A 41 -4.40 -14.05 -0.24
C ALA A 41 -3.98 -13.80 1.22
N ALA A 42 -4.88 -13.34 2.08
CA ALA A 42 -4.60 -13.18 3.52
C ALA A 42 -4.35 -14.53 4.22
N TYR A 43 -5.01 -15.59 3.74
CA TYR A 43 -4.82 -16.95 4.23
C TYR A 43 -3.70 -17.73 3.52
N ASN A 44 -3.08 -17.14 2.50
CA ASN A 44 -2.11 -17.82 1.63
C ASN A 44 -2.68 -19.13 1.04
N ALA A 45 -3.91 -19.05 0.53
CA ALA A 45 -4.63 -20.18 -0.02
C ALA A 45 -3.91 -20.75 -1.26
N PRO A 46 -4.08 -22.04 -1.58
CA PRO A 46 -3.53 -22.65 -2.76
C PRO A 46 -4.14 -22.08 -4.05
N ALA A 47 -3.42 -22.24 -5.16
CA ALA A 47 -3.74 -21.60 -6.44
C ALA A 47 -5.14 -21.95 -6.98
N GLU A 48 -5.57 -23.18 -6.76
CA GLU A 48 -6.85 -23.72 -7.23
C GLU A 48 -8.08 -23.12 -6.56
N GLU A 49 -7.92 -22.46 -5.40
CA GLU A 49 -9.02 -21.80 -4.71
C GLU A 49 -9.36 -20.41 -5.27
N TYR A 50 -8.45 -19.81 -6.04
CA TYR A 50 -8.70 -18.46 -6.55
C TYR A 50 -9.69 -18.47 -7.72
N GLU A 51 -10.59 -17.50 -7.71
CA GLU A 51 -11.69 -17.39 -8.66
C GLU A 51 -11.36 -16.39 -9.78
N GLY A 52 -11.34 -16.88 -11.04
CA GLY A 52 -11.36 -16.03 -12.23
C GLY A 52 -10.16 -15.12 -12.43
N ILE A 53 -8.99 -15.47 -11.90
CA ILE A 53 -7.74 -14.70 -12.10
C ILE A 53 -6.67 -15.58 -12.71
N THR A 54 -5.86 -15.00 -13.60
CA THR A 54 -4.75 -15.67 -14.29
C THR A 54 -3.40 -15.41 -13.62
N VAL A 55 -3.25 -14.26 -12.97
CA VAL A 55 -2.06 -13.89 -12.20
C VAL A 55 -2.39 -13.98 -10.73
N LEU A 56 -1.80 -14.97 -10.07
CA LEU A 56 -2.04 -15.20 -8.64
C LEU A 56 -1.34 -14.14 -7.78
N PRO A 57 -2.02 -13.60 -6.75
CA PRO A 57 -1.37 -12.73 -5.79
C PRO A 57 -0.40 -13.53 -4.91
N MET A 58 0.66 -12.88 -4.46
CA MET A 58 1.50 -13.43 -3.42
C MET A 58 0.75 -13.35 -2.08
N GLY A 59 0.44 -14.51 -1.49
CA GLY A 59 -0.22 -14.59 -0.18
C GLY A 59 0.68 -14.15 0.97
N ILE A 60 0.09 -13.92 2.14
CA ILE A 60 0.83 -13.55 3.33
C ILE A 60 1.58 -14.78 3.87
N ASP A 61 2.92 -14.69 3.89
CA ASP A 61 3.77 -15.73 4.48
C ASP A 61 3.69 -15.68 6.02
N SER A 62 2.98 -16.64 6.60
CA SER A 62 2.78 -16.72 8.04
C SER A 62 4.07 -16.91 8.86
N LYS A 63 5.16 -17.35 8.22
CA LYS A 63 6.47 -17.50 8.88
C LYS A 63 7.21 -16.17 8.99
N LYS A 64 6.88 -15.18 8.15
CA LYS A 64 7.52 -13.87 8.10
C LYS A 64 6.65 -12.74 8.64
N CYS A 65 5.35 -12.99 8.82
CA CYS A 65 4.40 -12.01 9.34
C CYS A 65 4.25 -12.17 10.86
N PRO A 66 4.33 -11.08 11.66
CA PRO A 66 3.96 -11.12 13.07
C PRO A 66 2.55 -11.67 13.26
N LYS A 67 2.34 -12.48 14.31
CA LYS A 67 1.06 -13.20 14.52
C LYS A 67 -0.13 -12.27 14.65
N ASP A 68 -0.01 -11.20 15.42
CA ASP A 68 -1.03 -10.17 15.61
C ASP A 68 -1.45 -9.49 14.31
N LEU A 69 -0.49 -9.17 13.43
CA LEU A 69 -0.77 -8.60 12.11
C LEU A 69 -1.39 -9.63 11.15
N LEU A 70 -0.98 -10.89 11.22
CA LEU A 70 -1.56 -11.96 10.42
C LEU A 70 -3.03 -12.20 10.81
N GLU A 71 -3.31 -12.27 12.12
CA GLU A 71 -4.65 -12.43 12.65
C GLU A 71 -5.55 -11.24 12.30
N ALA A 72 -5.05 -10.01 12.46
CA ALA A 72 -5.75 -8.80 12.04
C ALA A 72 -6.06 -8.79 10.54
N ALA A 73 -5.11 -9.18 9.69
CA ALA A 73 -5.32 -9.26 8.24
C ALA A 73 -6.40 -10.28 7.87
N ARG A 74 -6.42 -11.43 8.51
CA ARG A 74 -7.45 -12.46 8.27
C ARG A 74 -8.82 -12.01 8.76
N SER A 75 -8.88 -11.51 9.99
CA SER A 75 -10.12 -11.07 10.62
C SER A 75 -10.82 -9.95 9.81
N CYS A 76 -10.08 -8.95 9.33
CA CYS A 76 -10.69 -7.88 8.56
C CYS A 76 -11.24 -8.36 7.21
N TRP A 77 -10.57 -9.31 6.54
CA TRP A 77 -11.06 -9.88 5.29
C TRP A 77 -12.21 -10.87 5.49
N ASP A 78 -12.22 -11.64 6.61
CA ASP A 78 -13.37 -12.48 6.99
C ASP A 78 -14.60 -11.61 7.19
N ARG A 79 -14.48 -10.52 7.94
CA ARG A 79 -15.55 -9.57 8.17
C ARG A 79 -15.99 -8.88 6.86
N ALA A 80 -15.06 -8.43 6.01
CA ALA A 80 -15.39 -7.79 4.75
C ALA A 80 -16.20 -8.71 3.82
N VAL A 81 -15.87 -10.02 3.78
CA VAL A 81 -16.63 -10.98 2.97
C VAL A 81 -18.00 -11.24 3.61
N MET A 82 -18.05 -11.53 4.91
CA MET A 82 -19.29 -11.84 5.63
C MET A 82 -20.31 -10.70 5.53
N GLU A 83 -19.90 -9.47 5.89
CA GLU A 83 -20.77 -8.30 5.85
C GLU A 83 -21.13 -7.91 4.39
N GLY A 84 -20.18 -8.11 3.47
CA GLY A 84 -20.39 -7.82 2.06
C GLY A 84 -21.38 -8.78 1.38
N GLU A 85 -21.42 -10.05 1.78
CA GLU A 85 -22.40 -11.03 1.33
C GLU A 85 -23.81 -10.70 1.83
N GLU A 86 -23.92 -10.13 3.04
CA GLU A 86 -25.21 -9.78 3.63
C GLU A 86 -25.76 -8.42 3.17
N HIS A 87 -24.91 -7.41 3.09
CA HIS A 87 -25.33 -6.01 2.91
C HIS A 87 -24.84 -5.36 1.61
N GLY A 88 -23.95 -6.02 0.88
CA GLY A 88 -23.21 -5.39 -0.22
C GLY A 88 -22.16 -4.40 0.30
N PHE A 89 -21.73 -3.47 -0.56
CA PHE A 89 -20.72 -2.47 -0.22
C PHE A 89 -21.21 -1.06 -0.54
N ARG A 90 -21.00 -0.11 0.37
CA ARG A 90 -21.34 1.31 0.14
C ARG A 90 -20.46 1.96 -0.92
N ASN A 91 -19.23 1.49 -1.06
CA ASN A 91 -18.21 2.01 -1.98
C ASN A 91 -17.80 0.92 -2.97
N ALA A 92 -17.84 1.24 -4.25
CA ALA A 92 -17.34 0.34 -5.30
C ALA A 92 -15.83 0.09 -5.19
N GLN A 93 -15.09 1.06 -4.64
CA GLN A 93 -13.66 0.97 -4.36
C GLN A 93 -13.31 1.83 -3.15
N THR A 94 -12.50 1.31 -2.23
CA THR A 94 -12.10 2.02 -1.00
C THR A 94 -10.64 2.43 -0.99
N THR A 95 -9.77 1.71 -1.69
CA THR A 95 -8.33 1.97 -1.72
C THR A 95 -7.81 2.02 -3.15
N VAL A 96 -6.74 2.78 -3.36
CA VAL A 96 -6.10 2.93 -4.67
C VAL A 96 -4.58 3.04 -4.50
N ILE A 97 -3.85 2.50 -5.47
CA ILE A 97 -2.40 2.71 -5.60
C ILE A 97 -2.19 3.89 -6.53
N ALA A 98 -2.22 5.10 -5.96
CA ALA A 98 -2.08 6.34 -6.71
C ALA A 98 -0.62 6.75 -6.89
N PRO A 99 -0.27 7.57 -7.90
CA PRO A 99 1.07 8.13 -8.06
C PRO A 99 1.54 9.04 -6.92
N THR A 100 0.64 9.61 -6.11
CA THR A 100 0.92 10.40 -4.89
C THR A 100 2.04 11.44 -5.03
N GLY A 101 2.00 12.29 -6.07
CA GLY A 101 3.02 13.31 -6.31
C GLY A 101 3.06 14.38 -5.19
N THR A 102 2.20 15.39 -5.30
CA THR A 102 2.16 16.51 -4.33
C THR A 102 1.82 16.06 -2.91
N ILE A 103 0.86 15.15 -2.75
CA ILE A 103 0.48 14.63 -1.44
C ILE A 103 1.62 13.83 -0.79
N GLY A 104 2.40 13.08 -1.57
CA GLY A 104 3.59 12.39 -1.09
C GLY A 104 4.61 13.36 -0.48
N LEU A 105 4.83 14.51 -1.10
CA LEU A 105 5.72 15.56 -0.59
C LEU A 105 5.21 16.16 0.72
N VAL A 106 3.90 16.44 0.81
CA VAL A 106 3.28 16.96 2.04
C VAL A 106 3.42 15.99 3.21
N MET A 107 3.33 14.69 2.92
CA MET A 107 3.46 13.62 3.91
C MET A 107 4.92 13.23 4.20
N GLY A 108 5.90 13.85 3.54
CA GLY A 108 7.31 13.51 3.70
C GLY A 108 7.68 12.13 3.15
N ALA A 109 6.93 11.62 2.17
CA ALA A 109 7.24 10.34 1.53
C ALA A 109 8.39 10.52 0.52
N ASP A 110 9.36 9.62 0.58
CA ASP A 110 10.54 9.66 -0.31
C ASP A 110 10.22 9.21 -1.75
N THR A 111 9.14 8.45 -1.93
CA THR A 111 8.72 7.92 -3.24
C THR A 111 7.32 8.37 -3.63
N THR A 112 7.01 8.31 -4.91
CA THR A 112 5.64 8.50 -5.42
C THR A 112 4.96 7.15 -5.59
N GLY A 113 3.87 6.93 -4.83
CA GLY A 113 3.15 5.65 -4.86
C GLY A 113 4.06 4.47 -4.49
N ILE A 114 4.00 3.42 -5.29
CA ILE A 114 4.81 2.19 -5.10
C ILE A 114 6.07 2.17 -5.97
N GLU A 115 6.36 3.24 -6.69
CA GLU A 115 7.51 3.27 -7.57
C GLU A 115 8.82 3.48 -6.78
N PRO A 116 9.91 2.86 -7.23
CA PRO A 116 11.22 3.11 -6.63
C PRO A 116 11.64 4.57 -6.87
N GLN A 117 12.42 5.09 -5.97
CA GLN A 117 12.95 6.45 -6.10
C GLN A 117 13.95 6.54 -7.27
N PHE A 118 13.75 7.53 -8.15
CA PHE A 118 14.61 7.73 -9.32
C PHE A 118 15.98 8.29 -8.98
N SER A 119 16.06 9.09 -7.90
CA SER A 119 17.29 9.74 -7.47
C SER A 119 17.23 9.99 -5.96
N MET A 120 18.37 9.89 -5.29
CA MET A 120 18.50 10.21 -3.86
C MET A 120 18.31 11.70 -3.57
N VAL A 121 18.47 12.56 -4.58
CA VAL A 121 18.20 13.99 -4.51
C VAL A 121 17.27 14.38 -5.64
N GLN A 122 16.17 15.00 -5.32
CA GLN A 122 15.17 15.47 -6.27
C GLN A 122 15.02 16.99 -6.17
N TYR A 123 14.71 17.61 -7.30
CA TYR A 123 14.42 19.04 -7.37
C TYR A 123 12.99 19.24 -7.85
N LYS A 124 12.19 19.93 -7.07
CA LYS A 124 10.83 20.30 -7.45
C LYS A 124 10.74 21.79 -7.72
N GLN A 125 10.28 22.15 -8.91
CA GLN A 125 9.93 23.52 -9.27
C GLN A 125 8.67 23.95 -8.50
N LEU A 126 8.73 25.12 -7.87
CA LEU A 126 7.61 25.68 -7.14
C LEU A 126 6.79 26.62 -8.04
N ALA A 127 5.47 26.62 -7.85
CA ALA A 127 4.56 27.46 -8.67
C ALA A 127 4.85 28.97 -8.54
N GLY A 128 5.40 29.42 -7.42
CA GLY A 128 5.84 30.80 -7.18
C GLY A 128 7.26 31.14 -7.62
N GLY A 129 7.91 30.23 -8.34
CA GLY A 129 9.33 30.33 -8.71
C GLY A 129 10.26 29.71 -7.65
N GLY A 130 11.48 29.38 -8.08
CA GLY A 130 12.45 28.66 -7.25
C GLY A 130 12.31 27.15 -7.32
N SER A 131 13.23 26.44 -6.68
CA SER A 131 13.24 24.97 -6.61
C SER A 131 13.42 24.48 -5.17
N LEU A 132 12.67 23.47 -4.79
CA LEU A 132 12.84 22.73 -3.53
C LEU A 132 13.72 21.52 -3.79
N ARG A 133 14.82 21.41 -3.03
CA ARG A 133 15.68 20.22 -3.03
C ARG A 133 15.19 19.26 -1.95
N ILE A 134 14.88 18.03 -2.35
CA ILE A 134 14.40 16.96 -1.49
C ILE A 134 15.45 15.86 -1.48
N ILE A 135 15.95 15.51 -0.30
CA ILE A 135 16.92 14.43 -0.09
C ILE A 135 16.18 13.26 0.54
N ASN A 136 16.49 12.03 0.11
CA ASN A 136 15.91 10.83 0.69
C ASN A 136 16.19 10.75 2.19
N GLN A 137 15.14 10.79 3.00
CA GLN A 137 15.25 10.78 4.45
C GLN A 137 15.54 9.37 5.02
N GLY A 138 15.32 8.33 4.23
CA GLY A 138 15.64 6.96 4.59
C GLY A 138 17.14 6.64 4.53
N LEU A 139 17.93 7.44 3.79
CA LEU A 139 19.36 7.17 3.57
C LEU A 139 20.17 7.09 4.86
N PRO A 140 20.09 8.03 5.82
CA PRO A 140 20.86 7.94 7.07
C PRO A 140 20.54 6.68 7.89
N SER A 141 19.29 6.33 7.99
CA SER A 141 18.86 5.15 8.75
C SER A 141 19.25 3.84 8.05
N ALA A 142 19.25 3.81 6.74
CA ALA A 142 19.71 2.67 5.95
C ALA A 142 21.23 2.45 6.13
N LEU A 143 22.03 3.50 6.02
CA LEU A 143 23.47 3.44 6.24
C LEU A 143 23.83 2.96 7.66
N SER A 144 23.12 3.46 8.67
CA SER A 144 23.29 3.01 10.06
C SER A 144 22.99 1.51 10.21
N ARG A 145 21.91 1.00 9.60
CA ARG A 145 21.57 -0.43 9.64
C ARG A 145 22.57 -1.32 8.89
N LEU A 146 23.20 -0.79 7.87
CA LEU A 146 24.27 -1.47 7.13
C LEU A 146 25.61 -1.46 7.87
N GLY A 147 25.70 -0.78 9.02
CA GLY A 147 26.89 -0.79 9.88
C GLY A 147 27.92 0.31 9.57
N TYR A 148 27.58 1.27 8.71
CA TYR A 148 28.48 2.41 8.47
C TYR A 148 28.61 3.29 9.72
N SER A 149 29.83 3.75 9.99
CA SER A 149 30.08 4.74 11.03
C SER A 149 29.47 6.09 10.68
N LYS A 150 29.27 6.96 11.68
CA LYS A 150 28.70 8.30 11.45
C LYS A 150 29.54 9.14 10.47
N SER A 151 30.88 8.98 10.48
CA SER A 151 31.77 9.70 9.57
C SER A 151 31.65 9.20 8.14
N GLU A 152 31.58 7.88 7.93
CA GLU A 152 31.37 7.28 6.61
C GLU A 152 29.98 7.63 6.07
N ALA A 153 28.93 7.51 6.89
CA ALA A 153 27.58 7.89 6.49
C ALA A 153 27.51 9.35 6.03
N LYS A 154 28.13 10.27 6.77
CA LYS A 154 28.22 11.68 6.40
C LYS A 154 28.94 11.90 5.07
N GLY A 155 30.06 11.21 4.84
CA GLY A 155 30.78 11.29 3.55
C GLY A 155 29.94 10.77 2.38
N ILE A 156 29.19 9.68 2.59
CA ILE A 156 28.26 9.14 1.58
C ILE A 156 27.12 10.11 1.33
N GLU A 157 26.54 10.71 2.36
CA GLU A 157 25.47 11.72 2.21
C GLU A 157 25.96 12.95 1.43
N GLU A 158 27.15 13.47 1.72
CA GLU A 158 27.76 14.58 1.00
C GLU A 158 28.01 14.25 -0.48
N TYR A 159 28.49 13.03 -0.76
CA TYR A 159 28.67 12.55 -2.12
C TYR A 159 27.31 12.47 -2.86
N VAL A 160 26.30 11.88 -2.25
CA VAL A 160 24.95 11.75 -2.83
C VAL A 160 24.34 13.12 -3.09
N VAL A 161 24.51 14.06 -2.17
CA VAL A 161 24.03 15.45 -2.35
C VAL A 161 24.71 16.14 -3.54
N GLY A 162 25.98 15.88 -3.77
CA GLY A 162 26.74 16.44 -4.89
C GLY A 162 26.46 15.77 -6.24
N THR A 163 26.24 14.46 -6.26
CA THR A 163 26.11 13.69 -7.50
C THR A 163 24.69 13.22 -7.80
N GLY A 164 23.81 13.17 -6.82
CA GLY A 164 22.47 12.58 -6.92
C GLY A 164 22.45 11.04 -7.02
N ARG A 165 23.60 10.38 -6.85
CA ARG A 165 23.78 8.94 -7.05
C ARG A 165 24.51 8.30 -5.87
N LEU A 166 24.33 6.98 -5.69
CA LEU A 166 25.10 6.15 -4.76
C LEU A 166 26.30 5.46 -5.43
N SER A 167 26.34 5.44 -6.76
CA SER A 167 27.45 4.86 -7.53
C SER A 167 28.25 5.96 -8.25
N PRO A 168 29.56 5.77 -8.46
CA PRO A 168 30.39 6.67 -9.23
C PRO A 168 29.93 6.79 -10.70
#